data_510256f8468c1d8ec46a2d4e78c308bc
#
_entry.id   510256f8468c1d8ec46a2d4e78c308bc
#
_cell.length_a   1.000
_cell.length_b   1.000
_cell.length_c   1.000
_cell.angle_alpha   90.00
_cell.angle_beta   90.00
_cell.angle_gamma   90.00
#
_symmetry.space_group_name_H-M   'P 1'
#
loop_
_entity.id
_entity.type
_entity.pdbx_description
1 polymer ?
#
loop_
_entity_poly.entity_id
_entity_poly.type
_entity_poly.pdbx_seq_one_letter_code
_entity_poly.pdbx_strand_id
1 'polypeptide(L)'
;GIPYMTAERRPECLDVFYEEAHKHHSYVIEIRKPKRVYYGASISYDYHGYHISLSTSAHYQVTNSALAINILEYIRKEFPFKDADLEKGMHDAVWEGRFETIHQNPLIILDGAHNREGMDAFFESARDFSDIKIIFSALGDKDTHHMLETLLSLSKDITVTQFDHPRRATAKALAEDFPVKIDEDWKHAVDEAYSHKGVVFITGSLYFISKVRQYILSK
;
A
#
# COMPACT_ATOMS: atom_id res chain seq x y z
N GLY A 1 3.16 -20.24 -24.88
CA GLY A 1 3.34 -18.87 -24.35
C GLY A 1 3.63 -18.89 -22.86
N ILE A 2 4.09 -17.75 -22.35
CA ILE A 2 4.25 -17.54 -20.90
C ILE A 2 2.87 -17.25 -20.31
N PRO A 3 2.47 -17.86 -19.17
CA PRO A 3 1.15 -17.64 -18.59
C PRO A 3 0.98 -16.22 -18.03
N TYR A 4 -0.25 -15.72 -18.04
CA TYR A 4 -0.67 -14.59 -17.25
C TYR A 4 -1.06 -15.07 -15.86
N MET A 5 -0.36 -14.63 -14.82
CA MET A 5 -0.72 -14.96 -13.44
C MET A 5 -1.41 -13.77 -12.79
N THR A 6 -2.54 -14.00 -12.15
CA THR A 6 -3.34 -12.93 -11.57
C THR A 6 -3.96 -13.30 -10.23
N ALA A 7 -4.06 -12.30 -9.34
CA ALA A 7 -4.85 -12.34 -8.11
C ALA A 7 -6.23 -11.68 -8.29
N GLU A 8 -6.52 -11.14 -9.47
CA GLU A 8 -7.82 -10.51 -9.77
C GLU A 8 -8.96 -11.49 -9.63
N ARG A 9 -10.14 -10.99 -9.20
CA ARG A 9 -11.34 -11.79 -8.97
C ARG A 9 -12.59 -11.22 -9.66
N ARG A 10 -12.53 -9.99 -10.14
CA ARG A 10 -13.63 -9.35 -10.84
C ARG A 10 -13.80 -9.98 -12.22
N PRO A 11 -14.98 -10.53 -12.55
CA PRO A 11 -15.21 -11.22 -13.83
C PRO A 11 -14.84 -10.35 -15.03
N GLU A 12 -15.25 -9.08 -15.02
CA GLU A 12 -15.01 -8.12 -16.11
C GLU A 12 -13.50 -7.87 -16.38
N CYS A 13 -12.67 -7.97 -15.34
CA CYS A 13 -11.22 -7.85 -15.50
C CYS A 13 -10.61 -9.18 -15.98
N LEU A 14 -11.10 -10.31 -15.47
CA LEU A 14 -10.65 -11.64 -15.88
C LEU A 14 -10.97 -11.90 -17.34
N ASP A 15 -12.13 -11.48 -17.84
CA ASP A 15 -12.51 -11.60 -19.25
C ASP A 15 -11.46 -10.96 -20.18
N VAL A 16 -10.96 -9.76 -19.82
CA VAL A 16 -9.89 -9.07 -20.55
C VAL A 16 -8.60 -9.90 -20.53
N PHE A 17 -8.22 -10.49 -19.37
CA PHE A 17 -7.02 -11.32 -19.30
C PHE A 17 -7.15 -12.60 -20.13
N TYR A 18 -8.31 -13.25 -20.14
CA TYR A 18 -8.55 -14.44 -20.96
C TYR A 18 -8.52 -14.11 -22.45
N GLU A 19 -9.14 -13.01 -22.88
CA GLU A 19 -9.11 -12.56 -24.28
C GLU A 19 -7.67 -12.27 -24.74
N GLU A 20 -6.89 -11.53 -23.95
CA GLU A 20 -5.51 -11.20 -24.30
C GLU A 20 -4.61 -12.44 -24.28
N ALA A 21 -4.78 -13.33 -23.31
CA ALA A 21 -4.04 -14.59 -23.29
C ALA A 21 -4.32 -15.43 -24.55
N HIS A 22 -5.58 -15.52 -24.97
CA HIS A 22 -5.96 -16.24 -26.20
C HIS A 22 -5.31 -15.62 -27.45
N LYS A 23 -5.34 -14.28 -27.60
CA LYS A 23 -4.71 -13.57 -28.73
C LYS A 23 -3.21 -13.86 -28.83
N HIS A 24 -2.55 -14.03 -27.69
CA HIS A 24 -1.11 -14.29 -27.60
C HIS A 24 -0.72 -15.78 -27.46
N HIS A 25 -1.66 -16.70 -27.73
CA HIS A 25 -1.45 -18.14 -27.58
C HIS A 25 -0.90 -18.51 -26.20
N SER A 26 -1.44 -17.87 -25.17
CA SER A 26 -1.09 -18.06 -23.75
C SER A 26 -2.34 -18.50 -22.95
N TYR A 27 -2.21 -18.56 -21.63
CA TYR A 27 -3.29 -18.95 -20.74
C TYR A 27 -3.21 -18.16 -19.43
N VAL A 28 -4.33 -18.08 -18.71
CA VAL A 28 -4.43 -17.39 -17.43
C VAL A 28 -4.33 -18.39 -16.29
N ILE A 29 -3.56 -18.04 -15.26
CA ILE A 29 -3.51 -18.75 -13.98
C ILE A 29 -4.05 -17.81 -12.91
N GLU A 30 -5.26 -18.09 -12.42
CA GLU A 30 -5.79 -17.45 -11.24
C GLU A 30 -5.18 -18.07 -10.00
N ILE A 31 -4.47 -17.28 -9.18
CA ILE A 31 -3.83 -17.80 -7.95
C ILE A 31 -4.89 -18.18 -6.92
N ARG A 32 -4.58 -19.15 -6.07
CA ARG A 32 -5.44 -19.54 -4.95
C ARG A 32 -5.39 -18.47 -3.85
N LYS A 33 -6.43 -18.41 -3.02
CA LYS A 33 -6.41 -17.57 -1.80
C LYS A 33 -5.51 -18.21 -0.75
N PRO A 34 -4.67 -17.41 -0.06
CA PRO A 34 -3.96 -17.86 1.13
C PRO A 34 -4.91 -18.39 2.21
N LYS A 35 -4.42 -19.27 3.06
CA LYS A 35 -5.17 -19.88 4.16
C LYS A 35 -4.56 -19.53 5.51
N ARG A 36 -5.37 -19.57 6.57
CA ARG A 36 -4.90 -19.30 7.94
C ARG A 36 -4.13 -18.01 8.04
N VAL A 37 -4.74 -16.92 7.53
CA VAL A 37 -4.12 -15.59 7.58
C VAL A 37 -4.33 -14.99 8.97
N TYR A 38 -3.23 -14.58 9.59
CA TYR A 38 -3.20 -13.88 10.88
C TYR A 38 -2.61 -12.50 10.68
N TYR A 39 -3.38 -11.47 11.04
CA TYR A 39 -3.00 -10.07 10.93
C TYR A 39 -2.49 -9.54 12.28
N GLY A 40 -1.44 -8.71 12.26
CA GLY A 40 -0.84 -8.09 13.42
C GLY A 40 0.29 -7.16 13.02
N ALA A 41 1.26 -6.91 13.90
CA ALA A 41 2.48 -6.15 13.58
C ALA A 41 3.29 -6.79 12.44
N SER A 42 3.18 -8.10 12.30
CA SER A 42 3.58 -8.89 11.14
C SER A 42 2.40 -9.76 10.71
N ILE A 43 2.38 -10.18 9.45
CA ILE A 43 1.33 -11.04 8.92
C ILE A 43 1.91 -12.42 8.68
N SER A 44 1.16 -13.48 9.06
CA SER A 44 1.51 -14.84 8.68
C SER A 44 0.35 -15.57 8.02
N TYR A 45 0.65 -16.50 7.13
CA TYR A 45 -0.34 -17.31 6.41
C TYR A 45 0.28 -18.55 5.80
N ASP A 46 -0.57 -19.52 5.42
CA ASP A 46 -0.13 -20.72 4.73
C ASP A 46 -0.48 -20.65 3.24
N TYR A 47 0.49 -21.00 2.40
CA TYR A 47 0.34 -20.98 0.95
C TYR A 47 1.23 -22.02 0.27
N HIS A 48 0.69 -22.87 -0.62
CA HIS A 48 1.41 -23.90 -1.38
C HIS A 48 2.31 -24.81 -0.52
N GLY A 49 1.97 -25.03 0.74
CA GLY A 49 2.78 -25.83 1.67
C GLY A 49 3.79 -25.05 2.49
N TYR A 50 4.00 -23.78 2.16
CA TYR A 50 4.84 -22.84 2.93
C TYR A 50 4.09 -22.25 4.11
N HIS A 51 4.81 -21.93 5.17
CA HIS A 51 4.36 -21.03 6.22
C HIS A 51 5.05 -19.67 6.03
N ILE A 52 4.31 -18.73 5.48
CA ILE A 52 4.84 -17.40 5.12
C ILE A 52 4.67 -16.43 6.28
N SER A 53 5.72 -15.68 6.57
CA SER A 53 5.71 -14.53 7.48
C SER A 53 6.15 -13.28 6.70
N LEU A 54 5.41 -12.18 6.83
CA LEU A 54 5.72 -10.89 6.21
C LEU A 54 6.02 -9.87 7.29
N SER A 55 7.13 -9.14 7.17
CA SER A 55 7.52 -8.06 8.10
C SER A 55 6.73 -6.77 7.83
N THR A 56 5.41 -6.87 7.72
CA THR A 56 4.48 -5.76 7.47
C THR A 56 3.13 -6.05 8.08
N SER A 57 2.36 -4.99 8.38
CA SER A 57 0.94 -5.05 8.75
C SER A 57 0.00 -4.70 7.59
N ALA A 58 0.51 -4.53 6.37
CA ALA A 58 -0.27 -4.22 5.18
C ALA A 58 -1.05 -5.45 4.67
N HIS A 59 -2.37 -5.47 4.83
CA HIS A 59 -3.23 -6.60 4.45
C HIS A 59 -3.10 -6.99 2.97
N TYR A 60 -2.95 -6.00 2.08
CA TYR A 60 -2.82 -6.23 0.64
C TYR A 60 -1.54 -6.98 0.26
N GLN A 61 -0.52 -6.99 1.11
CA GLN A 61 0.72 -7.72 0.85
C GLN A 61 0.54 -9.24 0.93
N VAL A 62 -0.51 -9.74 1.58
CA VAL A 62 -0.88 -11.17 1.55
C VAL A 62 -1.16 -11.61 0.10
N THR A 63 -1.93 -10.84 -0.63
CA THR A 63 -2.26 -11.14 -2.03
C THR A 63 -1.05 -10.95 -2.95
N ASN A 64 -0.29 -9.86 -2.75
CA ASN A 64 0.89 -9.58 -3.57
C ASN A 64 1.97 -10.64 -3.40
N SER A 65 2.26 -11.06 -2.17
CA SER A 65 3.26 -12.11 -1.90
C SER A 65 2.78 -13.50 -2.38
N ALA A 66 1.49 -13.80 -2.28
CA ALA A 66 0.94 -15.03 -2.85
C ALA A 66 1.10 -15.07 -4.38
N LEU A 67 0.90 -13.94 -5.08
CA LEU A 67 1.17 -13.84 -6.51
C LEU A 67 2.67 -14.03 -6.81
N ALA A 68 3.55 -13.40 -6.04
CA ALA A 68 5.00 -13.57 -6.17
C ALA A 68 5.43 -15.02 -5.97
N ILE A 69 4.88 -15.73 -4.97
CA ILE A 69 5.16 -17.15 -4.74
C ILE A 69 4.75 -18.00 -5.95
N ASN A 70 3.57 -17.75 -6.56
CA ASN A 70 3.17 -18.47 -7.78
C ASN A 70 4.15 -18.27 -8.93
N ILE A 71 4.64 -17.06 -9.13
CA ILE A 71 5.62 -16.74 -10.16
C ILE A 71 6.94 -17.48 -9.87
N LEU A 72 7.43 -17.41 -8.62
CA LEU A 72 8.65 -18.10 -8.21
C LEU A 72 8.54 -19.62 -8.40
N GLU A 73 7.43 -20.25 -8.00
CA GLU A 73 7.18 -21.66 -8.21
C GLU A 73 7.13 -22.03 -9.70
N TYR A 74 6.57 -21.18 -10.54
CA TYR A 74 6.54 -21.40 -11.99
C TYR A 74 7.94 -21.43 -12.61
N ILE A 75 8.83 -20.53 -12.19
CA ILE A 75 10.21 -20.45 -12.71
C ILE A 75 11.20 -21.34 -11.96
N ARG A 76 10.79 -22.05 -10.90
CA ARG A 76 11.67 -22.83 -10.01
C ARG A 76 12.51 -23.88 -10.74
N LYS A 77 12.01 -24.43 -11.84
CA LYS A 77 12.78 -25.41 -12.65
C LYS A 77 13.98 -24.78 -13.34
N GLU A 78 13.87 -23.52 -13.74
CA GLU A 78 14.93 -22.78 -14.42
C GLU A 78 15.85 -22.08 -13.40
N PHE A 79 15.28 -21.63 -12.28
CA PHE A 79 15.96 -20.94 -11.20
C PHE A 79 15.72 -21.66 -9.87
N PRO A 80 16.43 -22.76 -9.57
CA PRO A 80 16.22 -23.53 -8.37
C PRO A 80 16.54 -22.76 -7.10
N PHE A 81 15.68 -22.87 -6.09
CA PHE A 81 15.88 -22.33 -4.74
C PHE A 81 15.32 -23.31 -3.71
N LYS A 82 15.74 -23.17 -2.44
CA LYS A 82 15.21 -23.95 -1.32
C LYS A 82 13.96 -23.27 -0.74
N ASP A 83 13.07 -24.05 -0.14
CA ASP A 83 11.86 -23.56 0.48
C ASP A 83 12.18 -22.50 1.56
N ALA A 84 13.22 -22.76 2.38
CA ALA A 84 13.67 -21.82 3.39
C ALA A 84 14.18 -20.49 2.81
N ASP A 85 14.74 -20.48 1.59
CA ASP A 85 15.18 -19.26 0.92
C ASP A 85 13.97 -18.43 0.47
N LEU A 86 12.90 -19.09 0.00
CA LEU A 86 11.65 -18.43 -0.35
C LEU A 86 10.98 -17.82 0.89
N GLU A 87 10.80 -18.60 1.96
CA GLU A 87 10.19 -18.13 3.21
C GLU A 87 10.97 -16.95 3.79
N LYS A 88 12.30 -17.05 3.83
CA LYS A 88 13.18 -15.96 4.27
C LYS A 88 13.07 -14.74 3.36
N GLY A 89 13.07 -14.92 2.05
CA GLY A 89 12.93 -13.83 1.07
C GLY A 89 11.60 -13.10 1.21
N MET A 90 10.49 -13.81 1.48
CA MET A 90 9.19 -13.20 1.74
C MET A 90 9.19 -12.39 3.04
N HIS A 91 9.85 -12.91 4.09
CA HIS A 91 9.99 -12.20 5.37
C HIS A 91 10.81 -10.92 5.25
N ASP A 92 11.94 -10.99 4.54
CA ASP A 92 12.90 -9.89 4.42
C ASP A 92 12.49 -8.86 3.34
N ALA A 93 11.49 -9.17 2.52
CA ALA A 93 11.04 -8.29 1.46
C ALA A 93 10.42 -7.01 2.02
N VAL A 94 11.09 -5.90 1.80
CA VAL A 94 10.63 -4.55 2.16
C VAL A 94 10.39 -3.75 0.88
N TRP A 95 9.29 -3.01 0.83
CA TRP A 95 9.02 -2.11 -0.27
C TRP A 95 8.77 -0.70 0.26
N GLU A 96 9.72 0.18 -0.01
CA GLU A 96 9.67 1.57 0.44
C GLU A 96 8.37 2.26 0.01
N GLY A 97 7.71 2.95 0.95
CA GLY A 97 6.44 3.63 0.70
C GLY A 97 5.24 2.71 0.46
N ARG A 98 5.29 1.46 0.91
CA ARG A 98 4.16 0.53 0.94
C ARG A 98 3.90 0.07 2.36
N PHE A 99 3.11 0.84 3.10
CA PHE A 99 2.84 0.68 4.53
C PHE A 99 4.15 0.58 5.34
N GLU A 100 5.12 1.41 4.94
CA GLU A 100 6.47 1.43 5.49
C GLU A 100 6.49 2.14 6.84
N THR A 101 6.88 1.44 7.90
CA THR A 101 7.18 2.08 9.18
C THR A 101 8.52 2.81 9.07
N ILE A 102 8.48 4.16 9.07
CA ILE A 102 9.66 5.00 8.95
C ILE A 102 10.17 5.54 10.29
N HIS A 103 9.30 5.57 11.30
CA HIS A 103 9.63 6.02 12.65
C HIS A 103 8.77 5.27 13.67
N GLN A 104 9.32 4.97 14.88
CA GLN A 104 8.68 4.13 15.89
C GLN A 104 7.99 4.90 17.02
N ASN A 105 8.51 6.05 17.41
CA ASN A 105 7.97 6.87 18.51
C ASN A 105 8.00 8.36 18.15
N PRO A 106 6.89 8.94 17.67
CA PRO A 106 5.61 8.29 17.37
C PRO A 106 5.72 7.28 16.22
N LEU A 107 4.75 6.38 16.11
CA LEU A 107 4.68 5.46 14.99
C LEU A 107 4.27 6.22 13.72
N ILE A 108 5.17 6.35 12.75
CA ILE A 108 4.91 6.99 11.45
C ILE A 108 5.00 5.95 10.35
N ILE A 109 3.92 5.84 9.57
CA ILE A 109 3.78 4.89 8.47
C ILE A 109 3.55 5.65 7.17
N LEU A 110 4.35 5.35 6.16
CA LEU A 110 4.23 5.88 4.80
C LEU A 110 3.51 4.88 3.90
N ASP A 111 2.49 5.34 3.17
CA ASP A 111 1.85 4.53 2.13
C ASP A 111 1.56 5.34 0.86
N GLY A 112 1.90 4.78 -0.29
CA GLY A 112 1.75 5.41 -1.59
C GLY A 112 0.40 5.18 -2.25
N ALA A 113 -0.68 4.93 -1.51
CA ALA A 113 -2.03 4.88 -2.04
C ALA A 113 -2.36 6.19 -2.77
N HIS A 114 -2.79 6.10 -4.04
CA HIS A 114 -2.96 7.28 -4.91
C HIS A 114 -4.09 7.13 -5.93
N ASN A 115 -4.90 6.10 -5.81
CA ASN A 115 -6.10 5.83 -6.58
C ASN A 115 -7.13 5.14 -5.67
N ARG A 116 -8.34 4.92 -6.17
CA ARG A 116 -9.46 4.32 -5.43
C ARG A 116 -9.07 2.98 -4.82
N GLU A 117 -8.62 2.05 -5.63
CA GLU A 117 -8.27 0.69 -5.19
C GLU A 117 -7.12 0.67 -4.17
N GLY A 118 -6.11 1.52 -4.38
CA GLY A 118 -5.00 1.67 -3.44
C GLY A 118 -5.46 2.25 -2.09
N MET A 119 -6.39 3.20 -2.12
CA MET A 119 -6.93 3.81 -0.91
C MET A 119 -7.82 2.83 -0.13
N ASP A 120 -8.63 2.03 -0.83
CA ASP A 120 -9.44 0.98 -0.20
C ASP A 120 -8.54 -0.10 0.45
N ALA A 121 -7.46 -0.49 -0.23
CA ALA A 121 -6.48 -1.44 0.31
C ALA A 121 -5.70 -0.87 1.51
N PHE A 122 -5.36 0.42 1.48
CA PHE A 122 -4.79 1.15 2.60
C PHE A 122 -5.75 1.18 3.80
N PHE A 123 -7.03 1.53 3.55
CA PHE A 123 -8.06 1.56 4.59
C PHE A 123 -8.17 0.22 5.33
N GLU A 124 -8.23 -0.90 4.60
CA GLU A 124 -8.33 -2.24 5.21
C GLU A 124 -7.16 -2.53 6.16
N SER A 125 -5.96 -2.01 5.89
CA SER A 125 -4.79 -2.18 6.76
C SER A 125 -4.76 -1.16 7.91
N ALA A 126 -5.17 0.09 7.64
CA ALA A 126 -5.09 1.18 8.60
C ALA A 126 -6.18 1.11 9.69
N ARG A 127 -7.34 0.51 9.41
CA ARG A 127 -8.46 0.40 10.36
C ARG A 127 -8.18 -0.43 11.61
N ASP A 128 -7.11 -1.22 11.60
CA ASP A 128 -6.68 -2.00 12.76
C ASP A 128 -5.92 -1.16 13.81
N PHE A 129 -5.63 0.10 13.48
CA PHE A 129 -4.97 1.03 14.37
C PHE A 129 -5.98 1.96 15.08
N SER A 130 -5.57 2.54 16.19
CA SER A 130 -6.32 3.53 16.95
C SER A 130 -5.52 4.80 17.14
N ASP A 131 -6.18 5.91 17.51
CA ASP A 131 -5.56 7.22 17.70
C ASP A 131 -4.76 7.64 16.46
N ILE A 132 -5.49 7.74 15.33
CA ILE A 132 -4.93 7.95 14.01
C ILE A 132 -4.89 9.44 13.66
N LYS A 133 -3.70 9.96 13.31
CA LYS A 133 -3.48 11.23 12.60
C LYS A 133 -3.12 10.92 11.15
N ILE A 134 -3.64 11.71 10.20
CA ILE A 134 -3.35 11.51 8.77
C ILE A 134 -2.79 12.82 8.19
N ILE A 135 -1.69 12.71 7.44
CA ILE A 135 -1.17 13.78 6.58
C ILE A 135 -1.37 13.35 5.14
N PHE A 136 -2.12 14.14 4.39
CA PHE A 136 -2.54 13.78 3.05
C PHE A 136 -2.14 14.83 2.01
N SER A 137 -1.59 14.35 0.89
CA SER A 137 -1.38 15.19 -0.29
C SER A 137 -1.42 14.35 -1.57
N ALA A 138 -2.07 14.86 -2.62
CA ALA A 138 -2.31 14.10 -3.83
C ALA A 138 -2.04 14.94 -5.10
N LEU A 139 -2.03 14.26 -6.25
CA LEU A 139 -2.05 14.92 -7.55
C LEU A 139 -3.49 15.32 -7.90
N GLY A 140 -3.67 16.45 -8.57
CA GLY A 140 -4.96 17.03 -8.90
C GLY A 140 -5.74 16.28 -9.99
N ASP A 141 -5.10 15.32 -10.68
CA ASP A 141 -5.72 14.46 -11.69
C ASP A 141 -6.27 13.14 -11.09
N LYS A 142 -6.28 13.01 -9.76
CA LYS A 142 -6.79 11.83 -9.03
C LYS A 142 -8.16 12.09 -8.44
N ASP A 143 -8.89 11.01 -8.15
CA ASP A 143 -10.16 11.06 -7.41
C ASP A 143 -9.91 11.39 -5.93
N THR A 144 -9.49 12.63 -5.67
CA THR A 144 -9.14 13.09 -4.32
C THR A 144 -10.35 13.13 -3.39
N HIS A 145 -11.55 13.28 -3.94
CA HIS A 145 -12.80 13.29 -3.18
C HIS A 145 -13.02 11.93 -2.51
N HIS A 146 -13.06 10.85 -3.28
CA HIS A 146 -13.19 9.48 -2.74
C HIS A 146 -12.07 9.15 -1.75
N MET A 147 -10.83 9.55 -2.05
CA MET A 147 -9.71 9.31 -1.16
C MET A 147 -9.91 9.97 0.21
N LEU A 148 -10.36 11.23 0.25
CA LEU A 148 -10.62 11.95 1.51
C LEU A 148 -11.83 11.41 2.26
N GLU A 149 -12.92 11.00 1.57
CA GLU A 149 -14.05 10.32 2.21
C GLU A 149 -13.59 9.05 2.93
N THR A 150 -12.75 8.24 2.27
CA THR A 150 -12.20 7.01 2.85
C THR A 150 -11.33 7.32 4.07
N LEU A 151 -10.45 8.32 3.99
CA LEU A 151 -9.60 8.74 5.11
C LEU A 151 -10.40 9.30 6.29
N LEU A 152 -11.48 10.05 6.03
CA LEU A 152 -12.38 10.57 7.06
C LEU A 152 -13.18 9.48 7.78
N SER A 153 -13.31 8.30 7.16
CA SER A 153 -13.87 7.12 7.81
C SER A 153 -12.89 6.45 8.80
N LEU A 154 -11.58 6.71 8.65
CA LEU A 154 -10.54 6.25 9.58
C LEU A 154 -10.30 7.23 10.72
N SER A 155 -10.19 8.52 10.42
CA SER A 155 -9.85 9.56 11.41
C SER A 155 -10.52 10.89 11.09
N LYS A 156 -10.73 11.70 12.15
CA LYS A 156 -11.10 13.12 12.03
C LYS A 156 -9.89 14.05 12.16
N ASP A 157 -8.73 13.55 12.57
CA ASP A 157 -7.48 14.32 12.61
C ASP A 157 -6.71 14.18 11.32
N ILE A 158 -7.18 14.87 10.27
CA ILE A 158 -6.57 14.90 8.95
C ILE A 158 -6.01 16.28 8.68
N THR A 159 -4.75 16.36 8.27
CA THR A 159 -4.10 17.55 7.74
C THR A 159 -3.83 17.34 6.25
N VAL A 160 -4.46 18.17 5.41
CA VAL A 160 -4.14 18.21 3.97
C VAL A 160 -3.03 19.20 3.73
N THR A 161 -2.10 18.81 2.86
CA THR A 161 -0.94 19.63 2.53
C THR A 161 -0.66 19.63 1.03
N GLN A 162 0.34 20.39 0.60
CA GLN A 162 0.79 20.41 -0.79
C GLN A 162 2.31 20.27 -0.88
N PHE A 163 2.79 19.72 -1.99
CA PHE A 163 4.22 19.53 -2.23
C PHE A 163 4.59 20.05 -3.62
N ASP A 164 5.85 20.34 -3.85
CA ASP A 164 6.31 20.85 -5.12
C ASP A 164 6.28 19.76 -6.21
N HIS A 165 5.24 19.86 -7.08
CA HIS A 165 5.03 19.02 -8.25
C HIS A 165 4.07 19.71 -9.23
N PRO A 166 4.33 19.68 -10.57
CA PRO A 166 3.49 20.38 -11.56
C PRO A 166 2.01 20.00 -11.54
N ARG A 167 1.69 18.76 -11.21
CA ARG A 167 0.32 18.22 -11.17
C ARG A 167 -0.27 18.14 -9.76
N ARG A 168 0.35 18.76 -8.74
CA ARG A 168 -0.18 18.69 -7.38
C ARG A 168 -1.57 19.30 -7.28
N ALA A 169 -2.42 18.74 -6.43
CA ALA A 169 -3.55 19.47 -5.87
C ALA A 169 -3.03 20.47 -4.81
N THR A 170 -3.64 21.65 -4.74
CA THR A 170 -3.34 22.57 -3.63
C THR A 170 -4.02 22.10 -2.35
N ALA A 171 -3.46 22.42 -1.18
CA ALA A 171 -4.06 22.06 0.09
C ALA A 171 -5.48 22.66 0.25
N LYS A 172 -5.71 23.86 -0.27
CA LYS A 172 -7.04 24.51 -0.29
C LYS A 172 -8.04 23.74 -1.15
N ALA A 173 -7.65 23.28 -2.35
CA ALA A 173 -8.52 22.49 -3.20
C ALA A 173 -8.85 21.12 -2.59
N LEU A 174 -7.91 20.49 -1.88
CA LEU A 174 -8.16 19.24 -1.16
C LEU A 174 -9.15 19.42 0.01
N ALA A 175 -9.16 20.58 0.67
CA ALA A 175 -10.01 20.86 1.82
C ALA A 175 -11.40 21.40 1.46
N GLU A 176 -11.67 21.75 0.19
CA GLU A 176 -12.84 22.55 -0.22
C GLU A 176 -14.17 22.00 0.32
N ASP A 177 -14.36 20.67 0.26
CA ASP A 177 -15.60 20.01 0.67
C ASP A 177 -15.48 19.22 1.99
N PHE A 178 -14.34 19.36 2.69
CA PHE A 178 -14.04 18.47 3.83
C PHE A 178 -13.63 19.21 5.10
N PRO A 179 -14.07 18.76 6.29
CA PRO A 179 -13.71 19.35 7.56
C PRO A 179 -12.30 18.90 7.99
N VAL A 180 -11.28 19.27 7.24
CA VAL A 180 -9.88 18.90 7.47
C VAL A 180 -9.02 20.11 7.76
N LYS A 181 -7.89 19.90 8.44
CA LYS A 181 -6.90 20.97 8.67
C LYS A 181 -6.11 21.22 7.38
N ILE A 182 -5.76 22.49 7.15
CA ILE A 182 -4.91 22.91 6.03
C ILE A 182 -3.56 23.33 6.57
N ASP A 183 -2.51 22.76 6.02
CA ASP A 183 -1.14 23.23 6.19
C ASP A 183 -0.44 23.20 4.83
N GLU A 184 -0.17 24.38 4.26
CA GLU A 184 0.46 24.46 2.94
C GLU A 184 1.94 24.05 2.95
N ASP A 185 2.59 24.08 4.13
CA ASP A 185 3.96 23.58 4.33
C ASP A 185 3.96 22.13 4.82
N TRP A 186 4.16 21.20 3.89
CA TRP A 186 4.18 19.78 4.22
C TRP A 186 5.29 19.40 5.23
N LYS A 187 6.41 20.14 5.27
CA LYS A 187 7.48 19.86 6.25
C LYS A 187 7.01 20.21 7.65
N HIS A 188 6.34 21.36 7.80
CA HIS A 188 5.73 21.76 9.06
C HIS A 188 4.68 20.73 9.50
N ALA A 189 3.79 20.29 8.60
CA ALA A 189 2.80 19.26 8.91
C ALA A 189 3.43 17.93 9.38
N VAL A 190 4.55 17.50 8.74
CA VAL A 190 5.31 16.32 9.16
C VAL A 190 5.99 16.54 10.50
N ASP A 191 6.54 17.73 10.77
CA ASP A 191 7.20 18.05 12.04
C ASP A 191 6.21 18.05 13.20
N GLU A 192 5.00 18.60 13.01
CA GLU A 192 3.93 18.52 14.01
C GLU A 192 3.52 17.07 14.32
N ALA A 193 3.63 16.17 13.34
CA ALA A 193 3.29 14.76 13.54
C ALA A 193 4.13 14.07 14.62
N TYR A 194 5.36 14.52 14.86
CA TYR A 194 6.21 13.96 15.93
C TYR A 194 5.67 14.21 17.35
N SER A 195 4.72 15.10 17.53
CA SER A 195 4.05 15.33 18.82
C SER A 195 2.85 14.41 19.06
N HIS A 196 2.39 13.67 18.03
CA HIS A 196 1.26 12.76 18.14
C HIS A 196 1.65 11.51 18.94
N LYS A 197 0.71 11.00 19.77
CA LYS A 197 0.99 9.84 20.64
C LYS A 197 0.58 8.51 20.03
N GLY A 198 -0.33 8.53 19.06
CA GLY A 198 -0.81 7.36 18.34
C GLY A 198 -0.03 7.08 17.08
N VAL A 199 -0.72 6.64 16.03
CA VAL A 199 -0.14 6.39 14.72
C VAL A 199 -0.36 7.56 13.77
N VAL A 200 0.67 7.91 13.02
CA VAL A 200 0.60 8.90 11.95
C VAL A 200 0.73 8.19 10.61
N PHE A 201 -0.29 8.30 9.78
CA PHE A 201 -0.22 7.88 8.39
C PHE A 201 0.07 9.07 7.47
N ILE A 202 1.02 8.91 6.55
CA ILE A 202 1.31 9.89 5.51
C ILE A 202 1.09 9.23 4.16
N THR A 203 0.14 9.75 3.35
CA THR A 203 -0.35 9.06 2.16
C THR A 203 -0.87 10.02 1.07
N GLY A 204 -1.29 9.47 -0.07
CA GLY A 204 -2.01 10.14 -1.17
C GLY A 204 -1.21 10.27 -2.47
N SER A 205 0.11 10.16 -2.44
CA SER A 205 0.94 10.20 -3.65
C SER A 205 2.31 9.58 -3.42
N LEU A 206 2.75 8.72 -4.33
CA LEU A 206 4.13 8.20 -4.31
C LEU A 206 5.19 9.31 -4.39
N TYR A 207 4.92 10.37 -5.15
CA TYR A 207 5.83 11.52 -5.24
C TYR A 207 5.91 12.28 -3.91
N PHE A 208 4.80 12.42 -3.23
CA PHE A 208 4.75 13.08 -1.92
C PHE A 208 5.50 12.26 -0.87
N ILE A 209 5.13 11.00 -0.68
CA ILE A 209 5.78 10.16 0.35
C ILE A 209 7.26 9.95 0.11
N SER A 210 7.73 9.94 -1.15
CA SER A 210 9.17 9.89 -1.46
C SER A 210 9.92 11.12 -0.92
N LYS A 211 9.33 12.33 -1.04
CA LYS A 211 9.91 13.55 -0.46
C LYS A 211 9.88 13.51 1.07
N VAL A 212 8.77 13.08 1.65
CA VAL A 212 8.62 12.93 3.11
C VAL A 212 9.64 11.93 3.65
N ARG A 213 9.78 10.78 2.99
CA ARG A 213 10.76 9.75 3.36
C ARG A 213 12.18 10.30 3.41
N GLN A 214 12.61 10.98 2.35
CA GLN A 214 13.93 11.61 2.32
C GLN A 214 14.11 12.64 3.44
N TYR A 215 13.08 13.44 3.71
CA TYR A 215 13.11 14.44 4.76
C TYR A 215 13.24 13.82 6.16
N ILE A 216 12.47 12.78 6.46
CA ILE A 216 12.51 12.09 7.76
C ILE A 216 13.88 11.42 7.96
N LEU A 217 14.40 10.74 6.95
CA LEU A 217 15.70 10.05 7.03
C LEU A 217 16.91 11.01 7.08
N SER A 218 16.72 12.29 6.75
CA SER A 218 17.78 13.31 6.82
C SER A 218 17.88 14.01 8.18
N LYS A 219 16.96 13.73 9.11
CA LYS A 219 16.96 14.25 10.49
C LYS A 219 17.77 13.37 11.42
#